data_252ae7f705e8f9c094ffa758b50216ea
#
_entry.id   252ae7f705e8f9c094ffa758b50216ea
#
_cell.length_a   1.000
_cell.length_b   1.000
_cell.length_c   1.000
_cell.angle_alpha   90.00
_cell.angle_beta   90.00
_cell.angle_gamma   90.00
#
_symmetry.space_group_name_H-M   'P 1'
#
loop_
_entity.id
_entity.type
_entity.pdbx_description
1 polymer ?
#
loop_
_entity_poly.entity_id
_entity_poly.type
_entity_poly.pdbx_seq_one_letter_code
_entity_poly.pdbx_strand_id
1 'polypeptide(L)'
;MKRLLLRIALGLLLTASISYSAVGQAQPYPTGNVKQTYERLLSAIEKIPMYDNHAHPGFADDSDVDAMASPPDESATFRLRDDNPEFVVGAKALFGYPYDDFKPEHAKWLADKKKAAESAGGTGYFDSILDKLNVEICLANRAMMPAYLDPKRFHWVFFMDAFFYPFDNHDQTASTPDMGVYVPLQEKMLGRWKKQEGVEGLPVDLAGYEDFIRRTMADNQKRGGVAIKFEAAYFRSLYFSDPPRSQAEAIYANYRKGGVPNADEYRIFQDFVFRVIVEQAGKLRLPAHFHSCVGIGDYFSLRNGNVLNLENVLRDVRYKNVTFVLVHGGWPNEREAALMTAVKNVYLDTSFQSEMLYPSQFKMVLKQLLTLFPEKMMYGSDAFPFNDALGAEESLWLAARTSRTALAAALAELLDENAVSESKALELARNYLHDNAAKLYGGLQP
;
A
#
# COMPACT_ATOMS: atom_id res chain seq x y z
N MET A 1 -45.91 69.95 -6.87
CA MET A 1 -45.59 71.11 -5.96
C MET A 1 -44.37 70.71 -5.12
N LYS A 2 -43.44 71.64 -5.03
CA LYS A 2 -42.29 71.78 -4.14
C LYS A 2 -41.04 70.97 -4.50
N ARG A 3 -40.08 71.74 -5.07
CA ARG A 3 -38.61 71.58 -5.25
C ARG A 3 -37.95 71.34 -3.87
N LEU A 4 -36.93 70.53 -3.86
CA LEU A 4 -35.93 70.59 -2.80
C LEU A 4 -34.50 70.57 -3.40
N LEU A 5 -33.76 71.52 -2.89
CA LEU A 5 -32.45 72.01 -3.37
C LEU A 5 -31.30 71.01 -3.13
N LEU A 6 -30.43 71.00 -4.11
CA LEU A 6 -29.08 70.39 -4.14
C LEU A 6 -28.15 71.23 -3.20
N ARG A 7 -27.52 70.60 -2.23
CA ARG A 7 -26.34 71.16 -1.54
C ARG A 7 -25.12 70.27 -1.84
N ILE A 8 -24.20 70.84 -2.58
CA ILE A 8 -22.86 70.35 -2.86
C ILE A 8 -22.02 70.61 -1.61
N ALA A 9 -21.50 69.53 -0.97
CA ALA A 9 -20.46 69.64 0.01
C ALA A 9 -19.16 69.12 -0.63
N LEU A 10 -18.19 70.04 -0.78
CA LEU A 10 -16.82 69.74 -1.22
C LEU A 10 -16.09 69.10 -0.06
N GLY A 11 -15.88 67.76 -0.12
CA GLY A 11 -15.05 67.04 0.85
C GLY A 11 -13.68 66.80 0.24
N LEU A 12 -12.62 67.26 0.94
CA LEU A 12 -11.22 67.02 0.61
C LEU A 12 -10.95 65.52 0.53
N LEU A 13 -10.45 65.05 -0.61
CA LEU A 13 -9.82 63.76 -0.78
C LEU A 13 -8.42 63.82 -0.21
N LEU A 14 -8.26 63.31 1.00
CA LEU A 14 -6.94 62.86 1.49
C LEU A 14 -6.63 61.54 0.77
N THR A 15 -5.73 61.56 -0.20
CA THR A 15 -5.12 60.37 -0.78
C THR A 15 -4.13 59.80 0.23
N ALA A 16 -4.59 58.85 1.08
CA ALA A 16 -3.69 58.00 1.80
C ALA A 16 -3.11 57.02 0.79
N SER A 17 -1.84 57.22 0.42
CA SER A 17 -1.04 56.25 -0.34
C SER A 17 -0.78 55.05 0.58
N ILE A 18 -1.64 54.05 0.49
CA ILE A 18 -1.32 52.73 1.06
C ILE A 18 -0.27 52.13 0.18
N SER A 19 0.98 52.19 0.66
CA SER A 19 2.07 51.40 0.09
C SER A 19 1.71 49.90 0.29
N TYR A 20 1.11 49.29 -0.71
CA TYR A 20 1.07 47.84 -0.82
C TYR A 20 2.53 47.39 -0.93
N SER A 21 3.10 46.94 0.18
CA SER A 21 4.26 46.08 0.12
C SER A 21 3.90 44.91 -0.77
N ALA A 22 4.58 44.80 -1.90
CA ALA A 22 4.42 43.70 -2.82
C ALA A 22 4.75 42.41 -2.04
N VAL A 23 3.73 41.78 -1.49
CA VAL A 23 3.80 40.35 -1.19
C VAL A 23 4.08 39.72 -2.55
N GLY A 24 5.30 39.20 -2.71
CA GLY A 24 5.73 38.62 -3.96
C GLY A 24 4.67 37.64 -4.42
N GLN A 25 4.03 37.92 -5.55
CA GLN A 25 3.11 36.98 -6.17
C GLN A 25 3.92 35.72 -6.48
N ALA A 26 3.51 34.60 -5.91
CA ALA A 26 4.09 33.31 -6.25
C ALA A 26 4.01 33.15 -7.77
N GLN A 27 5.17 32.95 -8.40
CA GLN A 27 5.22 32.72 -9.86
C GLN A 27 4.57 31.34 -10.13
N PRO A 28 3.54 31.25 -10.97
CA PRO A 28 2.84 29.99 -11.22
C PRO A 28 3.65 29.00 -12.07
N TYR A 29 4.83 29.41 -12.55
CA TYR A 29 5.69 28.60 -13.40
C TYR A 29 7.10 28.46 -12.81
N PRO A 30 7.76 27.29 -12.98
CA PRO A 30 9.12 27.06 -12.49
C PRO A 30 10.09 28.11 -13.02
N THR A 31 10.91 28.67 -12.13
CA THR A 31 12.01 29.55 -12.48
C THR A 31 13.29 28.77 -12.76
N GLY A 32 14.32 29.37 -13.34
CA GLY A 32 15.58 28.68 -13.71
C GLY A 32 16.35 28.02 -12.57
N ASN A 33 15.97 28.23 -11.31
CA ASN A 33 16.63 27.66 -10.13
C ASN A 33 16.12 26.28 -9.71
N VAL A 34 15.03 25.78 -10.28
CA VAL A 34 14.39 24.50 -9.87
C VAL A 34 15.36 23.33 -9.98
N LYS A 35 16.18 23.27 -11.03
CA LYS A 35 17.16 22.19 -11.20
C LYS A 35 18.19 22.14 -10.08
N GLN A 36 18.77 23.27 -9.71
CA GLN A 36 19.76 23.35 -8.61
C GLN A 36 19.11 22.99 -7.27
N THR A 37 17.89 23.45 -7.04
CA THR A 37 17.10 23.11 -5.84
C THR A 37 16.80 21.62 -5.80
N TYR A 38 16.40 21.02 -6.92
CA TYR A 38 16.19 19.58 -7.03
C TYR A 38 17.45 18.78 -6.67
N GLU A 39 18.61 19.11 -7.25
CA GLU A 39 19.87 18.39 -6.99
C GLU A 39 20.26 18.45 -5.51
N ARG A 40 20.11 19.63 -4.88
CA ARG A 40 20.38 19.83 -3.46
C ARG A 40 19.41 19.02 -2.56
N LEU A 41 18.12 19.05 -2.87
CA LEU A 41 17.11 18.27 -2.14
C LEU A 41 17.34 16.79 -2.32
N LEU A 42 17.61 16.32 -3.53
CA LEU A 42 17.84 14.90 -3.81
C LEU A 42 19.01 14.38 -2.96
N SER A 43 20.14 15.12 -2.94
CA SER A 43 21.31 14.76 -2.12
C SER A 43 21.01 14.72 -0.61
N ALA A 44 20.08 15.53 -0.13
CA ALA A 44 19.64 15.48 1.28
C ALA A 44 18.66 14.31 1.52
N ILE A 45 17.74 14.07 0.59
CA ILE A 45 16.72 13.01 0.66
C ILE A 45 17.34 11.62 0.58
N GLU A 46 18.41 11.42 -0.19
CA GLU A 46 19.14 10.14 -0.29
C GLU A 46 19.70 9.68 1.05
N LYS A 47 19.96 10.60 1.98
CA LYS A 47 20.47 10.30 3.33
C LYS A 47 19.37 9.95 4.34
N ILE A 48 18.11 10.18 4.00
CA ILE A 48 16.97 9.82 4.85
C ILE A 48 16.78 8.31 4.77
N PRO A 49 16.77 7.57 5.90
CA PRO A 49 16.39 6.16 5.87
C PRO A 49 14.94 6.03 5.44
N MET A 50 14.57 4.91 4.85
CA MET A 50 13.21 4.61 4.45
C MET A 50 12.59 3.58 5.39
N TYR A 51 11.32 3.75 5.70
CA TYR A 51 10.45 2.76 6.32
C TYR A 51 9.45 2.31 5.25
N ASP A 52 9.63 1.12 4.71
CA ASP A 52 8.80 0.58 3.66
C ASP A 52 7.50 0.00 4.24
N ASN A 53 6.38 0.70 4.01
CA ASN A 53 5.08 0.34 4.58
C ASN A 53 4.44 -0.88 3.91
N HIS A 54 4.89 -1.27 2.72
CA HIS A 54 4.27 -2.35 1.97
C HIS A 54 5.20 -2.94 0.93
N ALA A 55 5.54 -4.21 1.09
CA ALA A 55 6.30 -5.00 0.13
C ALA A 55 5.99 -6.50 0.28
N HIS A 56 6.34 -7.29 -0.73
CA HIS A 56 6.28 -8.75 -0.76
C HIS A 56 7.70 -9.33 -0.94
N PRO A 57 8.62 -9.10 0.01
CA PRO A 57 10.01 -9.53 -0.13
C PRO A 57 10.12 -11.05 -0.11
N GLY A 58 10.88 -11.60 -1.04
CA GLY A 58 11.09 -13.03 -1.11
C GLY A 58 11.69 -13.47 -2.43
N PHE A 59 11.95 -14.76 -2.54
CA PHE A 59 12.42 -15.40 -3.76
C PHE A 59 11.23 -15.83 -4.63
N ALA A 60 11.41 -15.85 -5.95
CA ALA A 60 10.33 -16.15 -6.91
C ALA A 60 9.76 -17.58 -6.76
N ASP A 61 10.54 -18.51 -6.21
CA ASP A 61 10.14 -19.89 -5.94
C ASP A 61 9.52 -20.11 -4.55
N ASP A 62 9.46 -19.06 -3.70
CA ASP A 62 8.82 -19.13 -2.39
C ASP A 62 7.31 -18.96 -2.51
N SER A 63 6.57 -20.04 -2.31
CA SER A 63 5.10 -20.08 -2.42
C SER A 63 4.36 -19.27 -1.34
N ASP A 64 5.07 -18.71 -0.37
CA ASP A 64 4.52 -17.90 0.73
C ASP A 64 4.85 -16.40 0.59
N VAL A 65 5.41 -15.98 -0.58
CA VAL A 65 5.64 -14.55 -0.89
C VAL A 65 4.35 -13.76 -0.82
N ASP A 66 3.25 -14.32 -1.30
CA ASP A 66 1.94 -13.68 -1.26
C ASP A 66 0.82 -14.69 -1.01
N ALA A 67 -0.35 -14.20 -0.63
CA ALA A 67 -1.60 -14.96 -0.64
C ALA A 67 -2.31 -14.92 -2.02
N MET A 68 -1.73 -14.19 -2.96
CA MET A 68 -2.14 -14.07 -4.35
C MET A 68 -1.07 -14.64 -5.28
N ALA A 69 -1.38 -14.82 -6.54
CA ALA A 69 -0.43 -15.16 -7.60
C ALA A 69 -0.86 -14.47 -8.89
N SER A 70 0.10 -14.02 -9.69
CA SER A 70 -0.22 -13.48 -11.01
C SER A 70 -0.87 -14.56 -11.87
N PRO A 71 -2.01 -14.28 -12.51
CA PRO A 71 -2.58 -15.17 -13.50
C PRO A 71 -1.59 -15.46 -14.63
N PRO A 72 -1.61 -16.65 -15.24
CA PRO A 72 -0.81 -16.93 -16.41
C PRO A 72 -1.12 -15.94 -17.55
N ASP A 73 -0.09 -15.55 -18.31
CA ASP A 73 -0.20 -14.67 -19.49
C ASP A 73 -0.67 -13.23 -19.18
N GLU A 74 -0.56 -12.77 -17.95
CA GLU A 74 -0.90 -11.40 -17.58
C GLU A 74 -0.08 -10.36 -18.34
N SER A 75 -0.76 -9.28 -18.77
CA SER A 75 -0.12 -8.15 -19.45
C SER A 75 0.63 -7.24 -18.48
N ALA A 76 1.96 -7.29 -18.50
CA ALA A 76 2.78 -6.36 -17.71
C ALA A 76 2.65 -4.92 -18.22
N THR A 77 2.58 -3.96 -17.28
CA THR A 77 2.66 -2.53 -17.62
C THR A 77 4.00 -2.21 -18.27
N PHE A 78 4.05 -1.15 -19.08
CA PHE A 78 5.24 -0.82 -19.88
C PHE A 78 6.53 -0.78 -19.05
N ARG A 79 6.49 -0.22 -17.85
CA ARG A 79 7.65 -0.06 -16.99
C ARG A 79 8.10 -1.36 -16.30
N LEU A 80 7.20 -2.33 -16.16
CA LEU A 80 7.47 -3.63 -15.52
C LEU A 80 7.78 -4.74 -16.54
N ARG A 81 8.04 -4.38 -17.79
CA ARG A 81 8.48 -5.34 -18.83
C ARG A 81 9.97 -5.63 -18.72
N ASP A 82 10.37 -6.82 -19.13
CA ASP A 82 11.74 -7.31 -19.06
C ASP A 82 12.74 -6.44 -19.85
N ASP A 83 12.27 -5.72 -20.86
CA ASP A 83 13.08 -4.85 -21.70
C ASP A 83 13.25 -3.42 -21.12
N ASN A 84 12.72 -3.16 -19.92
CA ASN A 84 12.92 -1.86 -19.27
C ASN A 84 14.40 -1.67 -18.89
N PRO A 85 15.10 -0.65 -19.45
CA PRO A 85 16.51 -0.41 -19.17
C PRO A 85 16.80 -0.02 -17.71
N GLU A 86 15.78 0.38 -16.93
CA GLU A 86 15.96 0.71 -15.51
C GLU A 86 16.35 -0.53 -14.70
N PHE A 87 15.94 -1.74 -15.10
CA PHE A 87 16.34 -2.99 -14.43
C PHE A 87 17.82 -3.30 -14.61
N VAL A 88 18.38 -3.02 -15.79
CA VAL A 88 19.84 -3.10 -16.01
C VAL A 88 20.58 -2.18 -15.05
N VAL A 89 20.08 -0.95 -14.84
CA VAL A 89 20.68 0.01 -13.89
C VAL A 89 20.57 -0.53 -12.44
N GLY A 90 19.43 -1.11 -12.09
CA GLY A 90 19.20 -1.73 -10.78
C GLY A 90 20.14 -2.91 -10.53
N ALA A 91 20.24 -3.84 -11.48
CA ALA A 91 21.14 -4.98 -11.42
C ALA A 91 22.63 -4.56 -11.29
N LYS A 92 23.04 -3.50 -12.00
CA LYS A 92 24.38 -2.91 -11.86
C LYS A 92 24.61 -2.37 -10.45
N ALA A 93 23.64 -1.62 -9.92
CA ALA A 93 23.73 -1.00 -8.59
C ALA A 93 23.77 -2.06 -7.47
N LEU A 94 22.92 -3.09 -7.57
CA LEU A 94 22.77 -4.10 -6.52
C LEU A 94 23.83 -5.20 -6.58
N PHE A 95 24.18 -5.67 -7.78
CA PHE A 95 24.99 -6.88 -7.97
C PHE A 95 26.28 -6.67 -8.75
N GLY A 96 26.55 -5.46 -9.24
CA GLY A 96 27.69 -5.19 -10.12
C GLY A 96 27.53 -5.85 -11.49
N TYR A 97 26.29 -5.92 -11.99
CA TYR A 97 25.95 -6.52 -13.28
C TYR A 97 26.78 -5.89 -14.43
N PRO A 98 27.54 -6.69 -15.20
CA PRO A 98 28.51 -6.13 -16.14
C PRO A 98 27.96 -5.82 -17.53
N TYR A 99 26.70 -6.21 -17.81
CA TYR A 99 26.10 -6.08 -19.15
C TYR A 99 25.13 -4.93 -19.25
N ASP A 100 24.71 -4.59 -20.50
CA ASP A 100 23.77 -3.53 -20.80
C ASP A 100 22.40 -4.06 -21.29
N ASP A 101 22.18 -5.36 -21.21
CA ASP A 101 20.94 -6.03 -21.62
C ASP A 101 20.70 -7.30 -20.77
N PHE A 102 19.52 -7.93 -20.92
CA PHE A 102 19.14 -9.20 -20.30
C PHE A 102 19.01 -10.31 -21.35
N LYS A 103 19.96 -10.42 -22.31
CA LYS A 103 20.02 -11.62 -23.13
C LYS A 103 20.12 -12.88 -22.25
N PRO A 104 19.65 -14.05 -22.72
CA PRO A 104 19.57 -15.26 -21.89
C PRO A 104 20.86 -15.60 -21.12
N GLU A 105 22.04 -15.46 -21.77
CA GLU A 105 23.34 -15.71 -21.15
C GLU A 105 23.68 -14.66 -20.08
N HIS A 106 23.27 -13.39 -20.28
CA HIS A 106 23.48 -12.30 -19.34
C HIS A 106 22.53 -12.40 -18.15
N ALA A 107 21.24 -12.68 -18.39
CA ALA A 107 20.26 -12.94 -17.34
C ALA A 107 20.68 -14.12 -16.46
N LYS A 108 21.21 -15.19 -17.07
CA LYS A 108 21.77 -16.33 -16.32
C LYS A 108 22.91 -15.91 -15.40
N TRP A 109 23.80 -15.03 -15.82
CA TRP A 109 24.87 -14.51 -14.95
C TRP A 109 24.29 -13.84 -13.70
N LEU A 110 23.23 -13.03 -13.87
CA LEU A 110 22.56 -12.36 -12.75
C LEU A 110 21.91 -13.37 -11.80
N ALA A 111 21.18 -14.34 -12.34
CA ALA A 111 20.54 -15.40 -11.56
C ALA A 111 21.56 -16.21 -10.75
N ASP A 112 22.68 -16.62 -11.39
CA ASP A 112 23.78 -17.32 -10.71
C ASP A 112 24.40 -16.45 -9.61
N LYS A 113 24.56 -15.14 -9.85
CA LYS A 113 25.10 -14.19 -8.88
C LYS A 113 24.19 -14.02 -7.66
N LYS A 114 22.88 -13.88 -7.88
CA LYS A 114 21.87 -13.81 -6.82
C LYS A 114 21.88 -15.09 -5.98
N LYS A 115 21.82 -16.26 -6.63
CA LYS A 115 21.84 -17.55 -5.95
C LYS A 115 23.11 -17.78 -5.12
N ALA A 116 24.26 -17.32 -5.60
CA ALA A 116 25.51 -17.37 -4.85
C ALA A 116 25.48 -16.44 -3.63
N ALA A 117 24.92 -15.23 -3.79
CA ALA A 117 24.77 -14.26 -2.70
C ALA A 117 23.78 -14.74 -1.65
N GLU A 118 22.65 -15.31 -2.05
CA GLU A 118 21.66 -15.95 -1.17
C GLU A 118 22.31 -17.07 -0.35
N SER A 119 23.00 -18.00 -1.02
CA SER A 119 23.67 -19.14 -0.36
C SER A 119 24.75 -18.69 0.64
N ALA A 120 25.42 -17.58 0.37
CA ALA A 120 26.44 -17.02 1.25
C ALA A 120 25.85 -16.17 2.39
N GLY A 121 24.76 -15.45 2.11
CA GLY A 121 24.16 -14.46 3.00
C GLY A 121 23.19 -15.05 4.01
N GLY A 122 22.52 -16.14 3.69
CA GLY A 122 21.47 -16.70 4.54
C GLY A 122 20.45 -15.65 4.94
N THR A 123 20.19 -15.48 6.23
CA THR A 123 19.27 -14.45 6.76
C THR A 123 19.72 -13.02 6.47
N GLY A 124 21.00 -12.77 6.24
CA GLY A 124 21.55 -11.44 5.91
C GLY A 124 21.43 -11.04 4.43
N TYR A 125 20.93 -11.91 3.55
CA TYR A 125 20.85 -11.61 2.12
C TYR A 125 19.98 -10.37 1.84
N PHE A 126 18.71 -10.41 2.24
CA PHE A 126 17.79 -9.29 2.05
C PHE A 126 18.18 -8.08 2.89
N ASP A 127 18.76 -8.25 4.08
CA ASP A 127 19.30 -7.14 4.87
C ASP A 127 20.36 -6.37 4.07
N SER A 128 21.22 -7.07 3.34
CA SER A 128 22.23 -6.43 2.48
C SER A 128 21.63 -5.62 1.33
N ILE A 129 20.45 -6.01 0.85
CA ILE A 129 19.70 -5.23 -0.15
C ILE A 129 19.11 -3.98 0.50
N LEU A 130 18.46 -4.12 1.67
CA LEU A 130 17.91 -2.97 2.41
C LEU A 130 19.01 -1.95 2.74
N ASP A 131 20.20 -2.40 3.15
CA ASP A 131 21.35 -1.52 3.47
C ASP A 131 21.82 -0.73 2.24
N LYS A 132 21.92 -1.37 1.07
CA LYS A 132 22.27 -0.69 -0.19
C LYS A 132 21.26 0.38 -0.58
N LEU A 133 19.99 0.20 -0.20
CA LEU A 133 18.89 1.09 -0.53
C LEU A 133 18.62 2.13 0.57
N ASN A 134 19.33 2.04 1.73
CA ASN A 134 19.06 2.83 2.93
C ASN A 134 17.59 2.68 3.36
N VAL A 135 17.09 1.44 3.40
CA VAL A 135 15.78 1.06 3.96
C VAL A 135 16.04 0.48 5.35
N GLU A 136 15.44 1.06 6.38
CA GLU A 136 15.62 0.63 7.77
C GLU A 136 14.72 -0.56 8.11
N ILE A 137 13.44 -0.43 7.81
CA ILE A 137 12.41 -1.43 8.07
C ILE A 137 11.59 -1.66 6.79
N CYS A 138 11.18 -2.90 6.57
CA CYS A 138 10.25 -3.30 5.51
C CYS A 138 9.07 -4.07 6.11
N LEU A 139 7.84 -3.62 5.88
CA LEU A 139 6.65 -4.38 6.22
C LEU A 139 6.41 -5.45 5.16
N ALA A 140 6.66 -6.69 5.54
CA ALA A 140 6.55 -7.85 4.68
C ALA A 140 5.12 -8.39 4.67
N ASN A 141 4.38 -8.14 3.60
CA ASN A 141 3.07 -8.74 3.35
C ASN A 141 3.31 -10.16 2.81
N ARG A 142 3.08 -11.15 3.64
CA ARG A 142 3.39 -12.54 3.32
C ARG A 142 2.37 -13.50 3.89
N ALA A 143 2.17 -14.62 3.18
CA ALA A 143 1.38 -15.74 3.70
C ALA A 143 1.99 -16.30 4.99
N MET A 144 3.33 -16.45 5.03
CA MET A 144 4.12 -16.80 6.22
C MET A 144 5.49 -16.14 6.15
N MET A 145 6.06 -15.82 7.32
CA MET A 145 7.42 -15.32 7.39
C MET A 145 8.42 -16.47 7.27
N PRO A 146 9.36 -16.41 6.30
CA PRO A 146 10.42 -17.38 6.15
C PRO A 146 11.58 -17.07 7.10
N ALA A 147 12.39 -18.08 7.40
CA ALA A 147 13.56 -17.92 8.26
C ALA A 147 14.68 -17.07 7.64
N TYR A 148 14.64 -16.82 6.34
CA TYR A 148 15.66 -16.00 5.65
C TYR A 148 15.41 -14.48 5.71
N LEU A 149 14.27 -14.03 6.24
CA LEU A 149 13.98 -12.62 6.52
C LEU A 149 14.23 -12.34 8.01
N ASP A 150 15.15 -11.43 8.33
CA ASP A 150 15.41 -11.05 9.73
C ASP A 150 14.20 -10.28 10.30
N PRO A 151 13.53 -10.78 11.37
CA PRO A 151 12.40 -10.10 11.97
C PRO A 151 12.73 -8.71 12.54
N LYS A 152 14.01 -8.37 12.73
CA LYS A 152 14.44 -7.02 13.11
C LYS A 152 14.32 -6.00 11.97
N ARG A 153 14.29 -6.47 10.75
CA ARG A 153 14.25 -5.64 9.53
C ARG A 153 12.95 -5.83 8.75
N PHE A 154 12.34 -7.02 8.84
CA PHE A 154 11.12 -7.39 8.13
C PHE A 154 10.01 -7.70 9.12
N HIS A 155 9.02 -6.81 9.20
CA HIS A 155 7.88 -6.95 10.10
C HIS A 155 6.69 -7.55 9.35
N TRP A 156 6.07 -8.57 9.92
CA TRP A 156 5.04 -9.36 9.25
C TRP A 156 3.69 -8.64 9.18
N VAL A 157 3.13 -8.55 7.98
CA VAL A 157 1.74 -8.18 7.72
C VAL A 157 1.04 -9.42 7.15
N PHE A 158 0.01 -9.93 7.82
CA PHE A 158 -0.62 -11.20 7.47
C PHE A 158 -2.01 -11.01 6.86
N PHE A 159 -2.33 -11.88 5.87
CA PHE A 159 -3.56 -11.82 5.10
C PHE A 159 -4.74 -12.40 5.87
N MET A 160 -5.94 -11.81 5.68
CA MET A 160 -7.16 -12.20 6.37
C MET A 160 -8.28 -12.70 5.45
N ASP A 161 -8.15 -12.53 4.14
CA ASP A 161 -9.21 -12.82 3.16
C ASP A 161 -9.63 -14.29 3.14
N ALA A 162 -8.75 -15.20 3.53
CA ALA A 162 -9.06 -16.65 3.62
C ALA A 162 -10.29 -16.95 4.48
N PHE A 163 -10.58 -16.13 5.49
CA PHE A 163 -11.78 -16.31 6.31
C PHE A 163 -13.08 -15.97 5.59
N PHE A 164 -13.01 -15.33 4.42
CA PHE A 164 -14.18 -15.06 3.57
C PHE A 164 -14.65 -16.29 2.81
N TYR A 165 -13.83 -17.35 2.71
CA TYR A 165 -14.04 -18.50 1.83
C TYR A 165 -14.10 -19.86 2.58
N PRO A 166 -14.93 -20.00 3.67
CA PRO A 166 -14.95 -21.23 4.44
C PRO A 166 -15.82 -22.34 3.82
N PHE A 167 -16.71 -22.02 2.87
CA PHE A 167 -17.69 -22.94 2.31
C PHE A 167 -17.21 -23.62 1.04
N ASP A 168 -18.09 -24.28 0.31
CA ASP A 168 -17.82 -24.74 -1.05
C ASP A 168 -17.72 -23.53 -2.00
N ASN A 169 -16.53 -23.36 -2.57
CA ASN A 169 -16.20 -22.20 -3.42
C ASN A 169 -16.28 -22.51 -4.92
N HIS A 170 -16.96 -23.59 -5.32
CA HIS A 170 -17.01 -24.00 -6.73
C HIS A 170 -17.44 -22.86 -7.65
N ASP A 171 -18.56 -22.18 -7.34
CA ASP A 171 -19.08 -21.09 -8.16
C ASP A 171 -18.16 -19.85 -8.13
N GLN A 172 -17.51 -19.58 -6.99
CA GLN A 172 -16.54 -18.49 -6.88
C GLN A 172 -15.32 -18.76 -7.77
N THR A 173 -14.74 -19.95 -7.67
CA THR A 173 -13.59 -20.40 -8.45
C THR A 173 -13.86 -20.38 -9.96
N ALA A 174 -15.08 -20.74 -10.37
CA ALA A 174 -15.49 -20.78 -11.78
C ALA A 174 -15.90 -19.41 -12.35
N SER A 175 -15.98 -18.36 -11.54
CA SER A 175 -16.56 -17.07 -11.96
C SER A 175 -15.70 -16.30 -12.96
N THR A 176 -14.37 -16.36 -12.84
CA THR A 176 -13.40 -15.83 -13.82
C THR A 176 -12.12 -16.68 -13.80
N PRO A 177 -11.28 -16.63 -14.86
CA PRO A 177 -9.96 -17.27 -14.83
C PRO A 177 -9.10 -16.86 -13.65
N ASP A 178 -9.09 -15.58 -13.29
CA ASP A 178 -8.33 -15.07 -12.13
C ASP A 178 -8.81 -15.69 -10.82
N MET A 179 -10.13 -15.82 -10.63
CA MET A 179 -10.70 -16.48 -9.44
C MET A 179 -10.33 -17.96 -9.37
N GLY A 180 -10.11 -18.60 -10.52
CA GLY A 180 -9.60 -19.98 -10.63
C GLY A 180 -8.18 -20.13 -10.04
N VAL A 181 -7.40 -19.03 -9.99
CA VAL A 181 -6.08 -18.99 -9.35
C VAL A 181 -6.20 -18.54 -7.89
N TYR A 182 -6.94 -17.48 -7.62
CA TYR A 182 -6.97 -16.82 -6.32
C TYR A 182 -7.70 -17.60 -5.23
N VAL A 183 -8.90 -18.13 -5.52
CA VAL A 183 -9.72 -18.83 -4.51
C VAL A 183 -9.03 -20.06 -3.94
N PRO A 184 -8.38 -20.94 -4.74
CA PRO A 184 -7.63 -22.07 -4.20
C PRO A 184 -6.49 -21.67 -3.24
N LEU A 185 -5.85 -20.49 -3.44
CA LEU A 185 -4.85 -19.98 -2.50
C LEU A 185 -5.48 -19.58 -1.17
N GLN A 186 -6.68 -18.98 -1.17
CA GLN A 186 -7.42 -18.67 0.05
C GLN A 186 -7.85 -19.94 0.80
N GLU A 187 -8.29 -20.97 0.07
CA GLU A 187 -8.62 -22.27 0.67
C GLU A 187 -7.37 -22.92 1.32
N LYS A 188 -6.23 -22.88 0.64
CA LYS A 188 -4.94 -23.35 1.16
C LYS A 188 -4.57 -22.59 2.44
N MET A 189 -4.75 -21.26 2.44
CA MET A 189 -4.47 -20.41 3.60
C MET A 189 -5.41 -20.73 4.76
N LEU A 190 -6.72 -20.85 4.52
CA LEU A 190 -7.69 -21.25 5.56
C LEU A 190 -7.35 -22.64 6.14
N GLY A 191 -6.94 -23.57 5.28
CA GLY A 191 -6.45 -24.89 5.71
C GLY A 191 -5.24 -24.79 6.65
N ARG A 192 -4.31 -23.87 6.36
CA ARG A 192 -3.16 -23.57 7.22
C ARG A 192 -3.57 -22.98 8.56
N TRP A 193 -4.48 -22.00 8.58
CA TRP A 193 -5.01 -21.44 9.81
C TRP A 193 -5.74 -22.49 10.67
N LYS A 194 -6.54 -23.36 10.04
CA LYS A 194 -7.20 -24.47 10.73
C LYS A 194 -6.18 -25.40 11.39
N LYS A 195 -5.14 -25.80 10.68
CA LYS A 195 -4.06 -26.64 11.23
C LYS A 195 -3.34 -25.95 12.40
N GLN A 196 -3.05 -24.66 12.26
CA GLN A 196 -2.40 -23.84 13.29
C GLN A 196 -3.21 -23.83 14.60
N GLU A 197 -4.53 -23.67 14.49
CA GLU A 197 -5.45 -23.53 15.62
C GLU A 197 -6.03 -24.87 16.11
N GLY A 198 -5.62 -26.00 15.51
CA GLY A 198 -6.15 -27.31 15.86
C GLY A 198 -7.65 -27.47 15.55
N VAL A 199 -8.13 -26.80 14.51
CA VAL A 199 -9.55 -26.84 14.08
C VAL A 199 -9.74 -27.89 13.00
N GLU A 200 -10.46 -28.97 13.35
CA GLU A 200 -10.89 -29.98 12.40
C GLU A 200 -12.25 -29.61 11.78
N GLY A 201 -12.30 -29.51 10.43
CA GLY A 201 -13.50 -29.07 9.74
C GLY A 201 -13.84 -27.60 9.99
N LEU A 202 -15.11 -27.22 9.89
CA LEU A 202 -15.60 -25.90 10.31
C LEU A 202 -16.20 -25.99 11.70
N PRO A 203 -16.05 -24.98 12.56
CA PRO A 203 -16.69 -24.93 13.88
C PRO A 203 -18.19 -25.20 13.85
N VAL A 204 -18.72 -25.71 14.96
CA VAL A 204 -20.12 -26.20 15.04
C VAL A 204 -21.16 -25.08 14.81
N ASP A 205 -20.81 -23.85 15.09
CA ASP A 205 -21.66 -22.66 14.92
C ASP A 205 -20.85 -21.42 14.55
N LEU A 206 -21.52 -20.32 14.24
CA LEU A 206 -20.89 -19.06 13.87
C LEU A 206 -20.03 -18.50 15.02
N ALA A 207 -20.45 -18.67 16.29
CA ALA A 207 -19.67 -18.19 17.42
C ALA A 207 -18.31 -18.90 17.51
N GLY A 208 -18.25 -20.20 17.26
CA GLY A 208 -17.01 -20.96 17.15
C GLY A 208 -16.15 -20.52 15.98
N TYR A 209 -16.76 -20.12 14.85
CA TYR A 209 -16.02 -19.58 13.71
C TYR A 209 -15.43 -18.21 14.01
N GLU A 210 -16.18 -17.33 14.66
CA GLU A 210 -15.66 -16.03 15.13
C GLU A 210 -14.51 -16.22 16.13
N ASP A 211 -14.61 -17.19 17.05
CA ASP A 211 -13.54 -17.51 18.01
C ASP A 211 -12.30 -18.02 17.29
N PHE A 212 -12.46 -18.85 16.25
CA PHE A 212 -11.35 -19.30 15.40
C PHE A 212 -10.64 -18.10 14.73
N ILE A 213 -11.38 -17.16 14.15
CA ILE A 213 -10.81 -15.92 13.58
C ILE A 213 -10.01 -15.15 14.64
N ARG A 214 -10.62 -14.91 15.82
CA ARG A 214 -9.98 -14.12 16.89
C ARG A 214 -8.71 -14.77 17.43
N ARG A 215 -8.71 -16.10 17.61
CA ARG A 215 -7.52 -16.83 18.04
C ARG A 215 -6.41 -16.76 17.00
N THR A 216 -6.71 -17.02 15.74
CA THR A 216 -5.73 -16.93 14.64
C THR A 216 -5.06 -15.56 14.60
N MET A 217 -5.84 -14.47 14.70
CA MET A 217 -5.29 -13.11 14.72
C MET A 217 -4.38 -12.87 15.94
N ALA A 218 -4.80 -13.31 17.13
CA ALA A 218 -4.03 -13.14 18.35
C ALA A 218 -2.73 -13.96 18.32
N ASP A 219 -2.77 -15.15 17.75
CA ASP A 219 -1.60 -16.02 17.65
C ASP A 219 -0.62 -15.56 16.57
N ASN A 220 -1.13 -15.02 15.44
CA ASN A 220 -0.26 -14.39 14.44
C ASN A 220 0.42 -13.13 15.00
N GLN A 221 -0.27 -12.31 15.79
CA GLN A 221 0.36 -11.20 16.50
C GLN A 221 1.48 -11.66 17.43
N LYS A 222 1.27 -12.72 18.22
CA LYS A 222 2.31 -13.32 19.10
C LYS A 222 3.51 -13.87 18.30
N ARG A 223 3.31 -14.22 17.03
CA ARG A 223 4.37 -14.68 16.11
C ARG A 223 5.08 -13.54 15.37
N GLY A 224 4.82 -12.28 15.77
CA GLY A 224 5.46 -11.12 15.20
C GLY A 224 4.63 -10.41 14.12
N GLY A 225 3.34 -10.74 13.97
CA GLY A 225 2.44 -10.00 13.09
C GLY A 225 2.15 -8.59 13.64
N VAL A 226 2.45 -7.55 12.85
CA VAL A 226 2.31 -6.13 13.24
C VAL A 226 1.10 -5.45 12.60
N ALA A 227 0.51 -6.03 11.57
CA ALA A 227 -0.67 -5.53 10.87
C ALA A 227 -1.39 -6.68 10.15
N ILE A 228 -2.63 -6.43 9.73
CA ILE A 228 -3.40 -7.32 8.86
C ILE A 228 -3.54 -6.72 7.47
N LYS A 229 -3.69 -7.57 6.45
CA LYS A 229 -3.92 -7.16 5.05
C LYS A 229 -5.19 -7.78 4.50
N PHE A 230 -5.92 -6.99 3.73
CA PHE A 230 -7.02 -7.42 2.89
C PHE A 230 -6.68 -7.23 1.41
N GLU A 231 -6.79 -8.31 0.64
CA GLU A 231 -6.72 -8.39 -0.82
C GLU A 231 -8.13 -8.37 -1.46
N ALA A 232 -9.14 -8.06 -0.67
CA ALA A 232 -10.56 -8.17 -1.04
C ALA A 232 -10.93 -7.55 -2.40
N ALA A 233 -10.21 -6.50 -2.83
CA ALA A 233 -10.41 -5.84 -4.13
C ALA A 233 -10.26 -6.79 -5.34
N TYR A 234 -9.46 -7.85 -5.22
CA TYR A 234 -9.28 -8.86 -6.25
C TYR A 234 -10.46 -9.82 -6.38
N PHE A 235 -11.17 -10.04 -5.27
CA PHE A 235 -12.23 -11.05 -5.19
C PHE A 235 -13.62 -10.45 -5.31
N ARG A 236 -13.80 -9.22 -4.80
CA ARG A 236 -15.09 -8.60 -4.63
C ARG A 236 -14.97 -7.08 -4.47
N SER A 237 -16.12 -6.39 -4.42
CA SER A 237 -16.15 -4.97 -4.08
C SER A 237 -15.62 -4.72 -2.65
N LEU A 238 -14.88 -3.63 -2.47
CA LEU A 238 -14.49 -3.10 -1.16
C LEU A 238 -15.67 -2.53 -0.34
N TYR A 239 -16.88 -2.57 -0.87
CA TYR A 239 -18.09 -2.23 -0.11
C TYR A 239 -18.46 -3.39 0.82
N PHE A 240 -18.43 -3.14 2.13
CA PHE A 240 -18.86 -4.08 3.15
C PHE A 240 -20.09 -3.54 3.86
N SER A 241 -21.24 -4.18 3.67
CA SER A 241 -22.48 -3.88 4.38
C SER A 241 -22.38 -4.22 5.88
N ASP A 242 -23.42 -3.96 6.64
CA ASP A 242 -23.52 -4.29 8.07
C ASP A 242 -24.69 -5.25 8.30
N PRO A 243 -24.59 -6.52 7.91
CA PRO A 243 -25.70 -7.45 8.03
C PRO A 243 -25.96 -7.83 9.48
N PRO A 244 -27.23 -8.07 9.86
CA PRO A 244 -27.55 -8.61 11.17
C PRO A 244 -26.88 -9.96 11.41
N ARG A 245 -26.39 -10.19 12.62
CA ARG A 245 -25.77 -11.47 13.03
C ARG A 245 -26.63 -12.67 12.69
N SER A 246 -27.95 -12.59 12.86
CA SER A 246 -28.88 -13.68 12.58
C SER A 246 -28.87 -14.15 11.12
N GLN A 247 -28.61 -13.25 10.16
CA GLN A 247 -28.45 -13.63 8.74
C GLN A 247 -27.16 -14.44 8.54
N ALA A 248 -26.05 -13.98 9.09
CA ALA A 248 -24.78 -14.70 9.00
C ALA A 248 -24.87 -16.07 9.71
N GLU A 249 -25.55 -16.16 10.84
CA GLU A 249 -25.79 -17.42 11.55
C GLU A 249 -26.61 -18.41 10.71
N ALA A 250 -27.67 -17.96 10.06
CA ALA A 250 -28.48 -18.82 9.19
C ALA A 250 -27.64 -19.34 8.00
N ILE A 251 -26.89 -18.47 7.35
CA ILE A 251 -26.02 -18.83 6.23
C ILE A 251 -24.94 -19.84 6.71
N TYR A 252 -24.26 -19.55 7.81
CA TYR A 252 -23.24 -20.44 8.34
C TYR A 252 -23.82 -21.82 8.70
N ALA A 253 -24.96 -21.87 9.35
CA ALA A 253 -25.64 -23.12 9.72
C ALA A 253 -26.00 -23.96 8.51
N ASN A 254 -26.46 -23.31 7.41
CA ASN A 254 -26.83 -23.98 6.17
C ASN A 254 -25.64 -24.61 5.45
N TYR A 255 -24.52 -23.89 5.35
CA TYR A 255 -23.42 -24.26 4.45
C TYR A 255 -22.18 -24.85 5.12
N ARG A 256 -22.03 -24.78 6.45
CA ARG A 256 -20.84 -25.30 7.15
C ARG A 256 -20.58 -26.80 6.97
N LYS A 257 -21.57 -27.59 6.55
CA LYS A 257 -21.46 -29.02 6.31
C LYS A 257 -21.40 -29.39 4.81
N GLY A 258 -21.41 -28.42 3.96
CA GLY A 258 -21.42 -28.55 2.50
C GLY A 258 -22.56 -27.77 1.85
N GLY A 259 -22.52 -27.69 0.54
CA GLY A 259 -23.39 -26.88 -0.29
C GLY A 259 -22.77 -25.54 -0.68
N VAL A 260 -23.21 -24.99 -1.83
CA VAL A 260 -22.70 -23.77 -2.42
C VAL A 260 -23.65 -22.63 -2.10
N PRO A 261 -23.22 -21.60 -1.34
CA PRO A 261 -24.02 -20.41 -1.12
C PRO A 261 -24.25 -19.66 -2.43
N ASN A 262 -25.42 -19.07 -2.62
CA ASN A 262 -25.59 -18.13 -3.72
C ASN A 262 -24.76 -16.84 -3.46
N ALA A 263 -24.56 -16.04 -4.51
CA ALA A 263 -23.67 -14.87 -4.45
C ALA A 263 -24.09 -13.84 -3.38
N ASP A 264 -25.39 -13.65 -3.14
CA ASP A 264 -25.89 -12.70 -2.14
C ASP A 264 -25.70 -13.22 -0.71
N GLU A 265 -25.99 -14.49 -0.45
CA GLU A 265 -25.73 -15.12 0.83
C GLU A 265 -24.23 -15.12 1.16
N TYR A 266 -23.39 -15.44 0.17
CA TYR A 266 -21.95 -15.44 0.38
C TYR A 266 -21.44 -14.04 0.71
N ARG A 267 -21.89 -13.02 -0.01
CA ARG A 267 -21.51 -11.63 0.25
C ARG A 267 -21.95 -11.18 1.65
N ILE A 268 -23.17 -11.51 2.07
CA ILE A 268 -23.67 -11.20 3.43
C ILE A 268 -22.76 -11.84 4.48
N PHE A 269 -22.40 -13.10 4.30
CA PHE A 269 -21.50 -13.80 5.22
C PHE A 269 -20.10 -13.16 5.25
N GLN A 270 -19.50 -12.86 4.10
CA GLN A 270 -18.21 -12.18 4.00
C GLN A 270 -18.25 -10.80 4.66
N ASP A 271 -19.31 -10.03 4.46
CA ASP A 271 -19.47 -8.71 5.08
C ASP A 271 -19.51 -8.83 6.62
N PHE A 272 -20.19 -9.84 7.15
CA PHE A 272 -20.21 -10.10 8.60
C PHE A 272 -18.82 -10.49 9.11
N VAL A 273 -18.14 -11.42 8.46
CA VAL A 273 -16.79 -11.89 8.82
C VAL A 273 -15.80 -10.73 8.80
N PHE A 274 -15.86 -9.88 7.77
CA PHE A 274 -15.06 -8.66 7.69
C PHE A 274 -15.21 -7.79 8.95
N ARG A 275 -16.44 -7.56 9.40
CA ARG A 275 -16.72 -6.76 10.60
C ARG A 275 -16.11 -7.39 11.85
N VAL A 276 -16.17 -8.72 11.99
CA VAL A 276 -15.53 -9.46 13.09
C VAL A 276 -14.01 -9.25 13.08
N ILE A 277 -13.38 -9.34 11.91
CA ILE A 277 -11.92 -9.14 11.76
C ILE A 277 -11.52 -7.71 12.12
N VAL A 278 -12.23 -6.70 11.60
CA VAL A 278 -11.94 -5.28 11.87
C VAL A 278 -12.10 -4.95 13.36
N GLU A 279 -13.15 -5.47 14.02
CA GLU A 279 -13.33 -5.29 15.46
C GLU A 279 -12.19 -5.93 16.27
N GLN A 280 -11.74 -7.12 15.86
CA GLN A 280 -10.62 -7.80 16.51
C GLN A 280 -9.30 -7.07 16.27
N ALA A 281 -9.08 -6.53 15.06
CA ALA A 281 -7.91 -5.71 14.75
C ALA A 281 -7.83 -4.50 15.70
N GLY A 282 -8.95 -3.83 15.95
CA GLY A 282 -9.03 -2.73 16.91
C GLY A 282 -8.68 -3.14 18.35
N LYS A 283 -9.13 -4.32 18.80
CA LYS A 283 -8.80 -4.87 20.12
C LYS A 283 -7.32 -5.19 20.28
N LEU A 284 -6.72 -5.74 19.22
CA LEU A 284 -5.31 -6.09 19.15
C LEU A 284 -4.41 -4.91 18.81
N ARG A 285 -4.98 -3.75 18.44
CA ARG A 285 -4.29 -2.57 17.93
C ARG A 285 -3.48 -2.86 16.65
N LEU A 286 -3.91 -3.82 15.85
CA LEU A 286 -3.30 -4.13 14.56
C LEU A 286 -3.87 -3.18 13.50
N PRO A 287 -3.05 -2.41 12.78
CA PRO A 287 -3.50 -1.68 11.60
C PRO A 287 -4.09 -2.63 10.56
N ALA A 288 -5.16 -2.20 9.90
CA ALA A 288 -5.81 -2.93 8.82
C ALA A 288 -5.45 -2.29 7.47
N HIS A 289 -4.68 -3.01 6.67
CA HIS A 289 -4.26 -2.60 5.33
C HIS A 289 -5.27 -3.06 4.29
N PHE A 290 -5.61 -2.20 3.35
CA PHE A 290 -6.53 -2.50 2.26
C PHE A 290 -5.85 -2.27 0.92
N HIS A 291 -5.77 -3.30 0.09
CA HIS A 291 -5.50 -3.10 -1.33
C HIS A 291 -6.56 -2.17 -1.91
N SER A 292 -6.17 -1.02 -2.44
CA SER A 292 -7.09 0.04 -2.91
C SER A 292 -6.57 0.73 -4.18
N CYS A 293 -6.08 -0.06 -5.11
CA CYS A 293 -5.47 0.40 -6.36
C CYS A 293 -6.01 -0.44 -7.52
N VAL A 294 -5.55 -0.16 -8.73
CA VAL A 294 -5.56 -1.16 -9.78
C VAL A 294 -4.77 -2.38 -9.32
N GLY A 295 -5.31 -3.57 -9.52
CA GLY A 295 -4.64 -4.84 -9.25
C GLY A 295 -4.10 -5.46 -10.53
N ILE A 296 -3.48 -6.61 -10.38
CA ILE A 296 -3.04 -7.50 -11.45
C ILE A 296 -4.19 -8.45 -11.85
N GLY A 297 -4.12 -9.01 -13.04
CA GLY A 297 -5.14 -9.91 -13.61
C GLY A 297 -6.10 -9.23 -14.58
N ASP A 298 -6.50 -9.97 -15.59
CA ASP A 298 -7.34 -9.46 -16.70
C ASP A 298 -8.76 -9.10 -16.27
N TYR A 299 -9.22 -9.68 -15.15
CA TYR A 299 -10.59 -9.51 -14.64
C TYR A 299 -10.66 -8.62 -13.40
N PHE A 300 -9.57 -7.96 -13.01
CA PHE A 300 -9.60 -7.02 -11.90
C PHE A 300 -10.56 -5.86 -12.17
N SER A 301 -11.49 -5.63 -11.25
CA SER A 301 -12.48 -4.57 -11.37
C SER A 301 -12.04 -3.29 -10.70
N LEU A 302 -11.65 -2.27 -11.48
CA LEU A 302 -11.34 -0.92 -10.95
C LEU A 302 -12.47 -0.33 -10.11
N ARG A 303 -13.73 -0.63 -10.46
CA ARG A 303 -14.90 -0.20 -9.68
C ARG A 303 -14.93 -0.86 -8.31
N ASN A 304 -14.64 -2.16 -8.25
CA ASN A 304 -14.63 -2.92 -7.00
C ASN A 304 -13.48 -2.47 -6.09
N GLY A 305 -12.30 -2.21 -6.66
CA GLY A 305 -11.12 -1.71 -5.96
C GLY A 305 -11.17 -0.22 -5.59
N ASN A 306 -12.20 0.52 -6.01
CA ASN A 306 -12.30 1.95 -5.69
C ASN A 306 -12.43 2.18 -4.18
N VAL A 307 -11.55 3.00 -3.65
CA VAL A 307 -11.44 3.34 -2.22
C VAL A 307 -12.74 3.92 -1.64
N LEU A 308 -13.56 4.60 -2.46
CA LEU A 308 -14.85 5.14 -2.02
C LEU A 308 -15.82 4.06 -1.54
N ASN A 309 -15.65 2.81 -1.98
CA ASN A 309 -16.44 1.70 -1.45
C ASN A 309 -16.20 1.44 0.04
N LEU A 310 -15.05 1.84 0.59
CA LEU A 310 -14.74 1.69 2.02
C LEU A 310 -15.32 2.82 2.89
N GLU A 311 -15.88 3.87 2.32
CA GLU A 311 -16.28 5.06 3.09
C GLU A 311 -17.21 4.74 4.26
N ASN A 312 -18.16 3.82 4.09
CA ASN A 312 -19.08 3.38 5.14
C ASN A 312 -18.37 2.67 6.31
N VAL A 313 -17.23 2.05 6.08
CA VAL A 313 -16.39 1.41 7.10
C VAL A 313 -15.49 2.43 7.77
N LEU A 314 -14.78 3.24 6.98
CA LEU A 314 -13.80 4.22 7.47
C LEU A 314 -14.45 5.30 8.35
N ARG A 315 -15.72 5.63 8.10
CA ARG A 315 -16.49 6.62 8.87
C ARG A 315 -17.37 6.02 9.97
N ASP A 316 -17.34 4.69 10.14
CA ASP A 316 -18.11 4.04 11.19
C ASP A 316 -17.49 4.33 12.57
N VAL A 317 -18.25 4.97 13.44
CA VAL A 317 -17.80 5.38 14.79
C VAL A 317 -17.37 4.19 15.66
N ARG A 318 -17.85 2.97 15.37
CA ARG A 318 -17.44 1.74 16.06
C ARG A 318 -15.95 1.45 15.85
N TYR A 319 -15.40 1.86 14.73
CA TYR A 319 -14.02 1.59 14.33
C TYR A 319 -13.06 2.78 14.55
N LYS A 320 -13.46 3.78 15.33
CA LYS A 320 -12.60 4.95 15.62
C LYS A 320 -11.24 4.63 16.24
N ASN A 321 -11.09 3.42 16.82
CA ASN A 321 -9.85 2.94 17.43
C ASN A 321 -9.09 1.95 16.52
N VAL A 322 -9.62 1.66 15.32
CA VAL A 322 -8.93 0.84 14.32
C VAL A 322 -8.11 1.77 13.44
N THR A 323 -6.86 1.47 13.25
CA THR A 323 -6.04 2.18 12.24
C THR A 323 -6.27 1.52 10.88
N PHE A 324 -6.64 2.32 9.89
CA PHE A 324 -6.81 1.89 8.51
C PHE A 324 -5.69 2.43 7.64
N VAL A 325 -5.14 1.61 6.76
CA VAL A 325 -4.12 1.99 5.79
C VAL A 325 -4.61 1.66 4.38
N LEU A 326 -4.78 2.69 3.56
CA LEU A 326 -5.15 2.56 2.15
C LEU A 326 -3.86 2.32 1.36
N VAL A 327 -3.59 1.04 1.09
CA VAL A 327 -2.39 0.61 0.36
C VAL A 327 -2.53 0.99 -1.11
N HIS A 328 -1.44 1.37 -1.75
CA HIS A 328 -1.32 1.88 -3.12
C HIS A 328 -2.01 3.24 -3.36
N GLY A 329 -2.40 3.93 -2.29
CA GLY A 329 -2.95 5.28 -2.37
C GLY A 329 -4.23 5.41 -3.19
N GLY A 330 -4.97 4.32 -3.40
CA GLY A 330 -6.20 4.33 -4.18
C GLY A 330 -6.01 4.65 -5.67
N TRP A 331 -4.78 4.64 -6.20
CA TRP A 331 -4.51 4.99 -7.60
C TRP A 331 -5.36 4.12 -8.56
N PRO A 332 -6.01 4.69 -9.59
CA PRO A 332 -5.92 6.08 -10.08
C PRO A 332 -6.88 7.08 -9.40
N ASN A 333 -7.49 6.73 -8.26
CA ASN A 333 -8.40 7.61 -7.48
C ASN A 333 -7.67 8.18 -6.25
N GLU A 334 -6.42 8.59 -6.41
CA GLU A 334 -5.54 9.04 -5.31
C GLU A 334 -6.03 10.31 -4.61
N ARG A 335 -6.83 11.14 -5.28
CA ARG A 335 -7.43 12.35 -4.68
C ARG A 335 -8.50 12.00 -3.67
N GLU A 336 -9.37 11.08 -4.04
CA GLU A 336 -10.42 10.55 -3.18
C GLU A 336 -9.80 9.83 -1.97
N ALA A 337 -8.79 9.00 -2.20
CA ALA A 337 -8.05 8.31 -1.15
C ALA A 337 -7.40 9.30 -0.18
N ALA A 338 -6.74 10.35 -0.69
CA ALA A 338 -6.15 11.39 0.12
C ALA A 338 -7.19 12.11 0.98
N LEU A 339 -8.39 12.39 0.44
CA LEU A 339 -9.48 13.03 1.21
C LEU A 339 -10.08 12.09 2.25
N MET A 340 -10.02 10.76 2.07
CA MET A 340 -10.40 9.80 3.11
C MET A 340 -9.47 9.89 4.32
N THR A 341 -8.20 10.29 4.17
CA THR A 341 -7.27 10.46 5.29
C THR A 341 -7.63 11.66 6.21
N ALA A 342 -8.60 12.49 5.85
CA ALA A 342 -9.21 13.45 6.79
C ALA A 342 -9.86 12.75 7.99
N VAL A 343 -10.25 11.48 7.87
CA VAL A 343 -10.66 10.64 8.99
C VAL A 343 -9.46 10.35 9.86
N LYS A 344 -9.57 10.58 11.17
CA LYS A 344 -8.43 10.64 12.11
C LYS A 344 -7.53 9.41 12.08
N ASN A 345 -8.11 8.24 11.92
CA ASN A 345 -7.45 6.93 11.99
C ASN A 345 -7.20 6.29 10.61
N VAL A 346 -7.30 7.07 9.53
CA VAL A 346 -7.02 6.62 8.16
C VAL A 346 -5.70 7.19 7.68
N TYR A 347 -4.86 6.31 7.14
CA TYR A 347 -3.53 6.58 6.55
C TYR A 347 -3.50 6.05 5.12
N LEU A 348 -2.45 6.41 4.38
CA LEU A 348 -2.28 6.03 2.99
C LEU A 348 -0.80 5.80 2.70
N ASP A 349 -0.46 4.78 1.94
CA ASP A 349 0.86 4.65 1.32
C ASP A 349 0.79 4.79 -0.20
N THR A 350 1.94 4.92 -0.83
CA THR A 350 2.04 5.09 -2.29
C THR A 350 2.75 3.93 -2.97
N SER A 351 2.73 2.75 -2.34
CA SER A 351 3.29 1.53 -2.91
C SER A 351 2.73 1.22 -4.30
N PHE A 352 3.42 0.44 -5.09
CA PHE A 352 3.13 0.11 -6.49
C PHE A 352 3.18 1.32 -7.45
N GLN A 353 2.71 2.50 -7.05
CA GLN A 353 2.76 3.69 -7.92
C GLN A 353 4.20 4.06 -8.34
N SER A 354 5.17 3.87 -7.43
CA SER A 354 6.58 4.12 -7.69
C SER A 354 7.21 3.12 -8.69
N GLU A 355 6.58 1.97 -8.90
CA GLU A 355 6.99 0.99 -9.91
C GLU A 355 6.30 1.22 -11.25
N MET A 356 5.00 1.55 -11.25
CA MET A 356 4.25 1.76 -12.48
C MET A 356 4.52 3.12 -13.13
N LEU A 357 4.68 4.18 -12.31
CA LEU A 357 4.80 5.56 -12.78
C LEU A 357 6.27 5.98 -12.88
N TYR A 358 6.66 6.58 -14.00
CA TYR A 358 7.96 7.24 -14.08
C TYR A 358 8.06 8.40 -13.09
N PRO A 359 9.27 8.81 -12.66
CA PRO A 359 9.43 9.87 -11.67
C PRO A 359 8.70 11.17 -12.01
N SER A 360 8.60 11.53 -13.30
CA SER A 360 7.87 12.74 -13.74
C SER A 360 6.36 12.67 -13.54
N GLN A 361 5.77 11.47 -13.62
CA GLN A 361 4.35 11.25 -13.36
C GLN A 361 4.10 11.15 -11.85
N PHE A 362 4.92 10.36 -11.15
CA PHE A 362 4.79 10.15 -9.71
C PHE A 362 5.03 11.45 -8.92
N LYS A 363 5.92 12.33 -9.39
CA LYS A 363 6.09 13.69 -8.86
C LYS A 363 4.75 14.43 -8.72
N MET A 364 3.88 14.32 -9.72
CA MET A 364 2.58 15.03 -9.71
C MET A 364 1.67 14.48 -8.62
N VAL A 365 1.65 13.17 -8.43
CA VAL A 365 0.91 12.51 -7.35
C VAL A 365 1.45 12.96 -5.99
N LEU A 366 2.76 12.84 -5.76
CA LEU A 366 3.37 13.23 -4.48
C LEU A 366 3.15 14.70 -4.15
N LYS A 367 3.31 15.60 -5.13
CA LYS A 367 3.07 17.04 -4.92
C LYS A 367 1.65 17.31 -4.42
N GLN A 368 0.66 16.62 -4.97
CA GLN A 368 -0.72 16.74 -4.53
C GLN A 368 -0.94 16.14 -3.13
N LEU A 369 -0.45 14.91 -2.88
CA LEU A 369 -0.67 14.23 -1.61
C LEU A 369 -0.02 14.98 -0.44
N LEU A 370 1.23 15.42 -0.60
CA LEU A 370 1.99 16.12 0.44
C LEU A 370 1.42 17.49 0.83
N THR A 371 0.55 18.07 0.01
CA THR A 371 -0.12 19.35 0.31
C THR A 371 -1.50 19.20 0.96
N LEU A 372 -1.99 17.97 1.16
CA LEU A 372 -3.28 17.69 1.80
C LEU A 372 -3.11 17.29 3.28
N PHE A 373 -2.70 16.06 3.53
CA PHE A 373 -2.52 15.51 4.88
C PHE A 373 -1.15 14.81 4.99
N PRO A 374 -0.04 15.57 4.96
CA PRO A 374 1.31 15.00 4.86
C PRO A 374 1.68 14.05 6.01
N GLU A 375 1.07 14.21 7.19
CA GLU A 375 1.27 13.35 8.35
C GLU A 375 0.58 11.98 8.23
N LYS A 376 -0.17 11.76 7.14
CA LYS A 376 -0.92 10.54 6.85
C LYS A 376 -0.34 9.75 5.67
N MET A 377 0.65 10.31 4.98
CA MET A 377 1.24 9.74 3.77
C MET A 377 2.51 8.98 4.10
N MET A 378 2.64 7.75 3.58
CA MET A 378 3.78 6.88 3.82
C MET A 378 4.38 6.37 2.51
N TYR A 379 5.67 6.10 2.52
CA TYR A 379 6.33 5.36 1.47
C TYR A 379 5.97 3.87 1.58
N GLY A 380 5.81 3.21 0.44
CA GLY A 380 5.76 1.77 0.28
C GLY A 380 6.33 1.43 -1.10
N SER A 381 6.98 0.29 -1.23
CA SER A 381 7.52 -0.16 -2.51
C SER A 381 6.50 -0.99 -3.30
N ASP A 382 5.84 -1.91 -2.68
CA ASP A 382 5.12 -3.05 -3.25
C ASP A 382 6.05 -4.07 -3.91
N ALA A 383 7.32 -4.06 -3.52
CA ALA A 383 8.33 -4.89 -4.15
C ALA A 383 7.95 -6.38 -4.14
N PHE A 384 7.94 -6.97 -5.32
CA PHE A 384 7.51 -8.34 -5.58
C PHE A 384 8.45 -9.01 -6.60
N PRO A 385 8.71 -10.32 -6.52
CA PRO A 385 9.50 -11.03 -7.54
C PRO A 385 8.63 -11.34 -8.78
N PHE A 386 8.71 -10.48 -9.80
CA PHE A 386 7.89 -10.62 -11.03
C PHE A 386 8.43 -11.66 -12.02
N ASN A 387 9.77 -11.72 -12.19
CA ASN A 387 10.44 -12.63 -13.12
C ASN A 387 11.93 -12.78 -12.78
N ASP A 388 12.69 -13.50 -13.60
CA ASP A 388 14.12 -13.75 -13.37
C ASP A 388 15.00 -12.48 -13.42
N ALA A 389 14.59 -11.45 -14.16
CA ALA A 389 15.31 -10.19 -14.27
C ALA A 389 14.86 -9.19 -13.21
N LEU A 390 13.58 -9.24 -12.80
CA LEU A 390 12.96 -8.40 -11.80
C LEU A 390 12.55 -9.25 -10.60
N GLY A 391 13.50 -9.51 -9.72
CA GLY A 391 13.25 -10.05 -8.39
C GLY A 391 12.78 -8.96 -7.43
N ALA A 392 12.43 -9.32 -6.22
CA ALA A 392 12.08 -8.36 -5.17
C ALA A 392 13.20 -7.32 -4.94
N GLU A 393 14.45 -7.66 -5.22
CA GLU A 393 15.61 -6.79 -5.06
C GLU A 393 15.59 -5.61 -6.04
N GLU A 394 15.41 -5.88 -7.34
CA GLU A 394 15.32 -4.85 -8.37
C GLU A 394 14.05 -4.03 -8.24
N SER A 395 12.95 -4.65 -7.82
CA SER A 395 11.69 -3.99 -7.52
C SER A 395 11.85 -3.00 -6.35
N LEU A 396 12.45 -3.41 -5.23
CA LEU A 396 12.82 -2.52 -4.12
C LEU A 396 13.69 -1.35 -4.59
N TRP A 397 14.69 -1.63 -5.44
CA TRP A 397 15.58 -0.60 -5.98
C TRP A 397 14.82 0.41 -6.85
N LEU A 398 13.97 -0.08 -7.75
CA LEU A 398 13.18 0.75 -8.66
C LEU A 398 12.26 1.67 -7.88
N ALA A 399 11.51 1.12 -6.90
CA ALA A 399 10.59 1.86 -6.06
C ALA A 399 11.31 2.93 -5.22
N ALA A 400 12.41 2.57 -4.54
CA ALA A 400 13.19 3.47 -3.71
C ALA A 400 13.77 4.63 -4.52
N ARG A 401 14.38 4.34 -5.68
CA ARG A 401 14.95 5.35 -6.58
C ARG A 401 13.87 6.30 -7.12
N THR A 402 12.76 5.72 -7.60
CA THR A 402 11.65 6.50 -8.16
C THR A 402 11.06 7.43 -7.11
N SER A 403 10.80 6.93 -5.90
CA SER A 403 10.22 7.71 -4.82
C SER A 403 11.10 8.87 -4.41
N ARG A 404 12.41 8.67 -4.21
CA ARG A 404 13.33 9.75 -3.87
C ARG A 404 13.44 10.80 -4.96
N THR A 405 13.54 10.36 -6.23
CA THR A 405 13.62 11.25 -7.39
C THR A 405 12.34 12.09 -7.55
N ALA A 406 11.19 11.45 -7.49
CA ALA A 406 9.89 12.11 -7.62
C ALA A 406 9.62 13.07 -6.45
N LEU A 407 9.96 12.66 -5.22
CA LEU A 407 9.83 13.47 -4.02
C LEU A 407 10.69 14.74 -4.09
N ALA A 408 11.96 14.60 -4.46
CA ALA A 408 12.87 15.74 -4.61
C ALA A 408 12.34 16.74 -5.65
N ALA A 409 11.80 16.22 -6.76
CA ALA A 409 11.23 17.06 -7.81
C ALA A 409 9.93 17.76 -7.38
N ALA A 410 9.04 17.07 -6.67
CA ALA A 410 7.81 17.64 -6.11
C ALA A 410 8.13 18.78 -5.11
N LEU A 411 9.05 18.53 -4.20
CA LEU A 411 9.44 19.50 -3.19
C LEU A 411 10.21 20.69 -3.77
N ALA A 412 11.00 20.48 -4.81
CA ALA A 412 11.67 21.58 -5.52
C ALA A 412 10.66 22.53 -6.18
N GLU A 413 9.58 22.00 -6.76
CA GLU A 413 8.49 22.83 -7.30
C GLU A 413 7.73 23.57 -6.20
N LEU A 414 7.42 22.91 -5.08
CA LEU A 414 6.74 23.55 -3.94
C LEU A 414 7.58 24.68 -3.32
N LEU A 415 8.91 24.53 -3.34
CA LEU A 415 9.83 25.60 -2.93
C LEU A 415 9.82 26.78 -3.93
N ASP A 416 9.86 26.50 -5.22
CA ASP A 416 9.82 27.53 -6.28
C ASP A 416 8.51 28.33 -6.26
N GLU A 417 7.40 27.64 -5.94
CA GLU A 417 6.08 28.24 -5.73
C GLU A 417 5.96 29.03 -4.41
N ASN A 418 6.99 29.02 -3.56
CA ASN A 418 6.95 29.54 -2.18
C ASN A 418 5.84 28.92 -1.31
N ALA A 419 5.41 27.70 -1.62
CA ALA A 419 4.41 26.97 -0.85
C ALA A 419 4.98 26.42 0.45
N VAL A 420 6.27 26.10 0.48
CA VAL A 420 6.99 25.57 1.65
C VAL A 420 8.37 26.24 1.79
N SER A 421 8.92 26.25 3.01
CA SER A 421 10.35 26.56 3.23
C SER A 421 11.21 25.32 3.00
N GLU A 422 12.53 25.48 2.83
CA GLU A 422 13.45 24.34 2.66
C GLU A 422 13.45 23.40 3.89
N SER A 423 13.39 23.96 5.09
CA SER A 423 13.27 23.16 6.32
C SER A 423 11.97 22.33 6.34
N LYS A 424 10.87 22.93 5.89
CA LYS A 424 9.57 22.23 5.77
C LYS A 424 9.60 21.16 4.70
N ALA A 425 10.23 21.42 3.56
CA ALA A 425 10.41 20.41 2.50
C ALA A 425 11.16 19.18 3.01
N LEU A 426 12.26 19.35 3.75
CA LEU A 426 13.01 18.24 4.34
C LEU A 426 12.24 17.54 5.47
N GLU A 427 11.43 18.25 6.23
CA GLU A 427 10.50 17.64 7.21
C GLU A 427 9.46 16.76 6.49
N LEU A 428 8.83 17.27 5.44
CA LEU A 428 7.88 16.49 4.63
C LEU A 428 8.52 15.25 4.03
N ALA A 429 9.78 15.37 3.56
CA ALA A 429 10.51 14.23 3.03
C ALA A 429 10.75 13.15 4.09
N ARG A 430 11.19 13.53 5.31
CA ARG A 430 11.37 12.57 6.41
C ARG A 430 10.05 11.94 6.83
N ASN A 431 9.00 12.73 6.96
CA ASN A 431 7.68 12.23 7.33
C ASN A 431 7.19 11.17 6.34
N TYR A 432 7.28 11.45 5.05
CA TYR A 432 6.83 10.54 4.00
C TYR A 432 7.69 9.28 3.91
N LEU A 433 9.02 9.43 3.92
CA LEU A 433 9.90 8.29 3.71
C LEU A 433 10.05 7.40 4.95
N HIS A 434 9.85 7.94 6.16
CA HIS A 434 10.16 7.22 7.39
C HIS A 434 9.24 7.54 8.56
N ASP A 435 9.16 8.81 9.02
CA ASP A 435 8.69 9.12 10.37
C ASP A 435 7.20 8.81 10.58
N ASN A 436 6.36 8.96 9.55
CA ASN A 436 4.93 8.63 9.65
C ASN A 436 4.73 7.13 9.89
N ALA A 437 5.43 6.27 9.14
CA ALA A 437 5.36 4.82 9.33
C ALA A 437 6.00 4.40 10.66
N ALA A 438 7.19 4.89 10.99
CA ALA A 438 7.85 4.63 12.26
C ALA A 438 6.98 5.00 13.47
N LYS A 439 6.27 6.12 13.40
CA LYS A 439 5.30 6.54 14.43
C LYS A 439 4.09 5.60 14.50
N LEU A 440 3.59 5.15 13.35
CA LEU A 440 2.42 4.28 13.30
C LEU A 440 2.69 2.90 13.89
N TYR A 441 3.86 2.31 13.58
CA TYR A 441 4.21 0.94 13.96
C TYR A 441 5.18 0.86 15.16
N GLY A 442 5.77 1.97 15.62
CA GLY A 442 6.81 1.98 16.66
C GLY A 442 6.39 1.42 18.03
N GLY A 443 5.11 1.22 18.29
CA GLY A 443 4.58 0.53 19.47
C GLY A 443 4.20 -0.94 19.25
N LEU A 444 4.41 -1.46 18.03
CA LEU A 444 3.98 -2.79 17.56
C LEU A 444 5.20 -3.66 17.20
N GLN A 445 6.32 -3.50 17.90
CA GLN A 445 7.51 -4.31 17.63
C GLN A 445 7.23 -5.80 17.90
N PRO A 446 7.77 -6.72 17.06
CA PRO A 446 7.59 -8.15 17.21
C PRO A 446 8.20 -8.70 18.50
#